data_f328d8ed59efd70d2490d00869f5c115
#
_entry.id   f328d8ed59efd70d2490d00869f5c115
#
_cell.length_a   1.000
_cell.length_b   1.000
_cell.length_c   1.000
_cell.angle_alpha   90.00
_cell.angle_beta   90.00
_cell.angle_gamma   90.00
#
_symmetry.space_group_name_H-M   'P 1'
#
loop_
_entity.id
_entity.type
_entity.pdbx_description
1 polymer ?
#
loop_
_entity_poly.entity_id
_entity_poly.type
_entity_poly.pdbx_seq_one_letter_code
_entity_poly.pdbx_strand_id
1 'polypeptide(L)'
;MGIGWAQPAASYWQQQANYQIQVRLNDTTHSLDGTVSIQYINNSPDTLHFLWIHLWPNAYKNESTAFGEQTLLEGNLDFYFSKADEKGYINRLQFTANGLPAALKDHPTHIDIAQLQLPIPLLPGQQLQLRTPFHVHLPALFSRSGQRKQFYAVAQWFPKIAMYDADGWHPMPYLSVGEYYSNFGNYDVHITLPDNYVVAATGDLQSAAEKAWMLKKKSAPVVSAPVKKELFKTGKQPEPFPVPASSRKMKTLHFAANNVVDFAWSADKRFIV
;
A
#
# COMPACT_ATOMS: atom_id res chain seq x y z
N MET A 1 -33.50 12.05 47.10
CA MET A 1 -33.53 11.30 45.86
C MET A 1 -32.75 12.07 44.83
N GLY A 2 -31.54 11.62 44.50
CA GLY A 2 -30.70 12.23 43.46
C GLY A 2 -31.14 11.72 42.09
N ILE A 3 -31.57 12.61 41.20
CA ILE A 3 -31.86 12.30 39.82
C ILE A 3 -30.49 12.19 39.13
N GLY A 4 -30.00 10.96 38.92
CA GLY A 4 -28.83 10.70 38.10
C GLY A 4 -29.18 11.02 36.64
N TRP A 5 -28.54 12.04 36.10
CA TRP A 5 -28.59 12.30 34.66
C TRP A 5 -27.77 11.22 33.98
N ALA A 6 -28.43 10.29 33.30
CA ALA A 6 -27.75 9.38 32.39
C ALA A 6 -27.16 10.24 31.25
N GLN A 7 -25.84 10.28 31.15
CA GLN A 7 -25.21 10.84 29.97
C GLN A 7 -25.68 10.02 28.74
N PRO A 8 -26.14 10.68 27.68
CA PRO A 8 -26.42 9.95 26.43
C PRO A 8 -25.17 9.20 26.01
N ALA A 9 -25.32 7.91 25.75
CA ALA A 9 -24.24 7.12 25.20
C ALA A 9 -23.74 7.84 23.92
N ALA A 10 -22.43 8.12 23.87
CA ALA A 10 -21.84 8.72 22.69
C ALA A 10 -22.21 7.86 21.48
N SER A 11 -22.85 8.47 20.49
CA SER A 11 -23.22 7.74 19.28
C SER A 11 -21.96 7.19 18.62
N TYR A 12 -21.94 5.89 18.31
CA TYR A 12 -20.83 5.27 17.58
C TYR A 12 -20.64 5.97 16.23
N TRP A 13 -19.40 6.30 15.91
CA TRP A 13 -19.01 6.88 14.63
C TRP A 13 -17.72 6.25 14.11
N GLN A 14 -17.55 6.27 12.81
CA GLN A 14 -16.30 5.89 12.13
C GLN A 14 -15.99 6.92 11.07
N GLN A 15 -14.71 7.23 10.92
CA GLN A 15 -14.23 8.02 9.80
C GLN A 15 -14.33 7.22 8.50
N GLN A 16 -14.46 7.94 7.39
CA GLN A 16 -14.45 7.34 6.06
C GLN A 16 -13.34 7.97 5.21
N ALA A 17 -12.55 7.12 4.56
CA ALA A 17 -11.50 7.56 3.66
C ALA A 17 -11.60 6.82 2.33
N ASN A 18 -12.02 7.52 1.26
CA ASN A 18 -12.15 6.97 -0.09
C ASN A 18 -10.92 7.36 -0.92
N TYR A 19 -10.36 6.42 -1.66
CA TYR A 19 -9.10 6.57 -2.37
C TYR A 19 -9.28 6.41 -3.88
N GLN A 20 -8.77 7.36 -4.65
CA GLN A 20 -8.58 7.26 -6.09
C GLN A 20 -7.09 7.27 -6.37
N ILE A 21 -6.55 6.19 -6.92
CA ILE A 21 -5.12 6.01 -7.10
C ILE A 21 -4.81 5.73 -8.58
N GLN A 22 -3.88 6.48 -9.13
CA GLN A 22 -3.27 6.20 -10.41
C GLN A 22 -1.80 5.90 -10.18
N VAL A 23 -1.33 4.74 -10.61
CA VAL A 23 0.03 4.30 -10.39
C VAL A 23 0.62 3.63 -11.62
N ARG A 24 1.91 3.85 -11.84
CA ARG A 24 2.69 3.20 -12.89
C ARG A 24 3.86 2.44 -12.27
N LEU A 25 3.98 1.17 -12.62
CA LEU A 25 5.14 0.35 -12.30
C LEU A 25 6.25 0.57 -13.32
N ASN A 26 7.44 0.89 -12.84
CA ASN A 26 8.68 0.77 -13.59
C ASN A 26 9.42 -0.49 -13.12
N ASP A 27 9.36 -1.55 -13.91
CA ASP A 27 9.94 -2.85 -13.56
C ASP A 27 11.45 -2.97 -13.87
N THR A 28 12.06 -1.89 -14.36
CA THR A 28 13.50 -1.77 -14.49
C THR A 28 14.14 -1.18 -13.23
N THR A 29 13.49 -0.17 -12.65
CA THR A 29 13.96 0.51 -11.43
C THR A 29 13.25 0.02 -10.17
N HIS A 30 12.34 -0.95 -10.31
CA HIS A 30 11.50 -1.48 -9.22
C HIS A 30 10.79 -0.37 -8.43
N SER A 31 10.17 0.55 -9.16
CA SER A 31 9.54 1.72 -8.55
C SER A 31 8.11 1.95 -9.03
N LEU A 32 7.36 2.67 -8.21
CA LEU A 32 6.01 3.10 -8.47
C LEU A 32 5.98 4.63 -8.53
N ASP A 33 5.46 5.19 -9.60
CA ASP A 33 5.16 6.61 -9.70
C ASP A 33 3.65 6.79 -9.78
N GLY A 34 3.07 7.61 -8.94
CA GLY A 34 1.62 7.75 -8.90
C GLY A 34 1.10 9.05 -8.31
N THR A 35 -0.22 9.14 -8.30
CA THR A 35 -0.98 10.16 -7.59
C THR A 35 -2.08 9.50 -6.79
N VAL A 36 -2.36 10.02 -5.62
CA VAL A 36 -3.50 9.63 -4.81
C VAL A 36 -4.37 10.85 -4.53
N SER A 37 -5.67 10.67 -4.70
CA SER A 37 -6.71 11.59 -4.24
C SER A 37 -7.50 10.89 -3.15
N ILE A 38 -7.68 11.55 -1.99
CA ILE A 38 -8.35 10.96 -0.83
C ILE A 38 -9.52 11.89 -0.45
N GLN A 39 -10.73 11.37 -0.48
CA GLN A 39 -11.87 12.02 0.13
C GLN A 39 -11.98 11.51 1.57
N TYR A 40 -11.80 12.40 2.53
CA TYR A 40 -11.91 12.10 3.95
C TYR A 40 -13.12 12.79 4.54
N ILE A 41 -13.95 12.05 5.28
CA ILE A 41 -15.16 12.55 5.91
C ILE A 41 -14.95 12.52 7.42
N ASN A 42 -15.03 13.68 8.07
CA ASN A 42 -14.94 13.78 9.51
C ASN A 42 -16.30 13.49 10.16
N ASN A 43 -16.52 12.23 10.52
CA ASN A 43 -17.73 11.80 11.22
C ASN A 43 -17.63 11.91 12.75
N SER A 44 -16.48 12.40 13.28
CA SER A 44 -16.30 12.63 14.72
C SER A 44 -16.99 13.92 15.17
N PRO A 45 -17.22 14.08 16.48
CA PRO A 45 -17.67 15.34 17.05
C PRO A 45 -16.57 16.40 17.11
N ASP A 46 -15.32 16.05 16.76
CA ASP A 46 -14.15 16.90 16.97
C ASP A 46 -13.78 17.70 15.73
N THR A 47 -13.21 18.88 15.94
CA THR A 47 -12.55 19.64 14.87
C THR A 47 -11.12 19.14 14.67
N LEU A 48 -10.79 18.69 13.46
CA LEU A 48 -9.46 18.20 13.15
C LEU A 48 -8.58 19.31 12.55
N HIS A 49 -7.46 19.57 13.21
CA HIS A 49 -6.46 20.56 12.76
C HIS A 49 -5.34 19.93 11.94
N PHE A 50 -5.18 18.65 12.02
CA PHE A 50 -4.19 17.84 11.29
C PHE A 50 -4.72 16.42 11.08
N LEU A 51 -4.06 15.68 10.18
CA LEU A 51 -4.25 14.25 10.00
C LEU A 51 -2.90 13.53 10.17
N TRP A 52 -2.90 12.34 10.77
CA TRP A 52 -1.74 11.48 10.69
C TRP A 52 -1.76 10.66 9.40
N ILE A 53 -0.62 10.63 8.71
CA ILE A 53 -0.44 9.92 7.45
C ILE A 53 0.60 8.83 7.65
N HIS A 54 0.23 7.60 7.33
CA HIS A 54 1.15 6.49 7.22
C HIS A 54 1.90 6.58 5.88
N LEU A 55 3.22 6.54 5.97
CA LEU A 55 4.17 6.49 4.86
C LEU A 55 4.97 5.19 4.95
N TRP A 56 4.27 4.08 5.13
CA TRP A 56 4.83 2.77 5.46
C TRP A 56 5.96 2.26 4.56
N PRO A 57 6.09 2.63 3.26
CA PRO A 57 7.29 2.28 2.50
C PRO A 57 8.61 2.82 3.11
N ASN A 58 8.55 3.87 3.95
CA ASN A 58 9.73 4.37 4.65
C ASN A 58 10.22 3.44 5.77
N ALA A 59 9.41 2.48 6.22
CA ALA A 59 9.85 1.46 7.15
C ALA A 59 11.02 0.62 6.61
N TYR A 60 11.12 0.51 5.28
CA TYR A 60 12.20 -0.20 4.59
C TYR A 60 13.41 0.69 4.25
N LYS A 61 13.48 1.93 4.76
CA LYS A 61 14.50 2.89 4.38
C LYS A 61 15.85 2.63 5.06
N ASN A 62 15.83 2.19 6.30
CA ASN A 62 17.02 1.84 7.08
C ASN A 62 16.66 0.88 8.23
N GLU A 63 17.69 0.41 8.92
CA GLU A 63 17.60 -0.59 10.00
C GLU A 63 17.03 -0.04 11.32
N SER A 64 17.04 1.29 11.51
CA SER A 64 16.59 1.96 12.75
C SER A 64 15.09 2.22 12.76
N THR A 65 14.31 1.61 11.85
CA THR A 65 12.85 1.69 11.85
C THR A 65 12.26 0.65 12.78
N ALA A 66 11.02 0.83 13.23
CA ALA A 66 10.33 -0.16 14.04
C ALA A 66 10.28 -1.55 13.36
N PHE A 67 10.15 -1.59 12.03
CA PHE A 67 10.25 -2.80 11.24
C PHE A 67 11.65 -3.43 11.33
N GLY A 68 12.71 -2.63 11.16
CA GLY A 68 14.09 -3.09 11.25
C GLY A 68 14.43 -3.65 12.63
N GLU A 69 14.02 -2.96 13.69
CA GLU A 69 14.21 -3.41 15.07
C GLU A 69 13.43 -4.69 15.36
N GLN A 70 12.16 -4.78 14.93
CA GLN A 70 11.35 -5.98 15.12
C GLN A 70 11.97 -7.19 14.43
N THR A 71 12.38 -7.09 13.16
CA THR A 71 12.98 -8.22 12.43
C THR A 71 14.27 -8.69 13.07
N LEU A 72 15.08 -7.75 13.60
CA LEU A 72 16.31 -8.07 14.32
C LEU A 72 16.02 -8.83 15.63
N LEU A 73 15.02 -8.38 16.40
CA LEU A 73 14.59 -9.06 17.62
C LEU A 73 14.04 -10.46 17.37
N GLU A 74 13.41 -10.69 16.21
CA GLU A 74 12.92 -11.98 15.76
C GLU A 74 14.03 -12.89 15.20
N GLY A 75 15.28 -12.42 15.17
CA GLY A 75 16.42 -13.15 14.63
C GLY A 75 16.48 -13.19 13.10
N ASN A 76 15.67 -12.41 12.41
CA ASN A 76 15.75 -12.25 10.96
C ASN A 76 16.71 -11.12 10.60
N LEU A 77 17.88 -11.50 10.08
CA LEU A 77 18.97 -10.58 9.76
C LEU A 77 18.98 -10.12 8.30
N ASP A 78 18.08 -10.62 7.46
CA ASP A 78 18.09 -10.37 6.01
C ASP A 78 17.95 -8.86 5.71
N PHE A 79 17.04 -8.17 6.42
CA PHE A 79 16.87 -6.74 6.25
C PHE A 79 18.05 -5.94 6.80
N TYR A 80 18.59 -6.32 7.95
CA TYR A 80 19.72 -5.64 8.59
C TYR A 80 20.96 -5.61 7.70
N PHE A 81 21.29 -6.73 7.06
CA PHE A 81 22.46 -6.85 6.19
C PHE A 81 22.15 -6.55 4.71
N SER A 82 20.94 -6.10 4.39
CA SER A 82 20.58 -5.79 3.01
C SER A 82 21.33 -4.57 2.48
N LYS A 83 21.55 -4.55 1.17
CA LYS A 83 22.23 -3.47 0.48
C LYS A 83 21.32 -2.25 0.32
N ALA A 84 21.91 -1.11 0.02
CA ALA A 84 21.18 0.14 -0.16
C ALA A 84 20.15 0.07 -1.31
N ASP A 85 20.43 -0.66 -2.38
CA ASP A 85 19.53 -0.87 -3.53
C ASP A 85 18.41 -1.89 -3.26
N GLU A 86 18.53 -2.63 -2.15
CA GLU A 86 17.47 -3.54 -1.66
C GLU A 86 16.51 -2.86 -0.67
N LYS A 87 16.81 -1.64 -0.21
CA LYS A 87 15.97 -0.85 0.68
C LYS A 87 14.81 -0.20 -0.08
N GLY A 88 13.77 0.24 0.65
CA GLY A 88 12.59 0.88 0.07
C GLY A 88 12.28 2.22 0.73
N TYR A 89 11.53 3.07 0.03
CA TYR A 89 11.09 4.36 0.57
C TYR A 89 9.92 4.94 -0.24
N ILE A 90 9.26 5.95 0.33
CA ILE A 90 8.32 6.82 -0.38
C ILE A 90 8.81 8.27 -0.28
N ASN A 91 8.70 9.01 -1.39
CA ASN A 91 9.05 10.44 -1.46
C ASN A 91 8.20 11.18 -2.51
N ARG A 92 8.60 12.40 -2.88
CA ARG A 92 7.93 13.31 -3.82
C ARG A 92 6.50 13.68 -3.39
N LEU A 93 6.25 13.73 -2.08
CA LEU A 93 4.96 14.08 -1.53
C LEU A 93 4.76 15.60 -1.56
N GLN A 94 3.65 16.04 -2.13
CA GLN A 94 3.24 17.46 -2.22
C GLN A 94 1.74 17.54 -1.99
N PHE A 95 1.35 17.49 -0.70
CA PHE A 95 -0.06 17.46 -0.35
C PHE A 95 -0.75 18.80 -0.60
N THR A 96 -1.97 18.68 -1.11
CA THR A 96 -2.96 19.75 -1.09
C THR A 96 -4.19 19.29 -0.34
N ALA A 97 -4.82 20.20 0.41
CA ALA A 97 -6.08 20.02 1.13
C ALA A 97 -7.09 21.04 0.58
N ASN A 98 -8.15 20.57 -0.08
CA ASN A 98 -9.11 21.39 -0.83
C ASN A 98 -8.43 22.40 -1.78
N GLY A 99 -7.36 21.95 -2.45
CA GLY A 99 -6.58 22.77 -3.38
C GLY A 99 -5.52 23.68 -2.75
N LEU A 100 -5.50 23.85 -1.43
CA LEU A 100 -4.49 24.64 -0.71
C LEU A 100 -3.29 23.75 -0.33
N PRO A 101 -2.04 24.25 -0.42
CA PRO A 101 -0.87 23.51 0.05
C PRO A 101 -1.01 23.12 1.53
N ALA A 102 -0.67 21.87 1.83
CA ALA A 102 -0.69 21.33 3.18
C ALA A 102 0.68 20.72 3.52
N ALA A 103 1.28 21.19 4.62
CA ALA A 103 2.63 20.80 5.00
C ALA A 103 2.65 19.49 5.78
N LEU A 104 3.61 18.61 5.48
CA LEU A 104 3.94 17.45 6.30
C LEU A 104 4.94 17.88 7.38
N LYS A 105 4.70 17.39 8.59
CA LYS A 105 5.62 17.46 9.73
C LYS A 105 6.01 16.04 10.12
N ASP A 106 7.30 15.79 10.21
CA ASP A 106 7.82 14.49 10.58
C ASP A 106 7.35 14.05 11.97
N HIS A 107 7.11 12.75 12.13
CA HIS A 107 6.89 12.16 13.44
C HIS A 107 8.22 12.12 14.23
N PRO A 108 8.20 12.36 15.57
CA PRO A 108 9.43 12.47 16.33
C PRO A 108 10.32 11.22 16.31
N THR A 109 9.74 10.03 16.15
CA THR A 109 10.45 8.75 16.26
C THR A 109 10.29 7.82 15.06
N HIS A 110 9.23 7.97 14.27
CA HIS A 110 8.89 7.02 13.19
C HIS A 110 8.89 7.71 11.84
N ILE A 111 9.88 7.42 10.99
CA ILE A 111 10.04 8.04 9.66
C ILE A 111 8.99 7.59 8.63
N ASP A 112 8.23 6.57 8.96
CA ASP A 112 7.12 6.01 8.18
C ASP A 112 5.74 6.56 8.62
N ILE A 113 5.75 7.62 9.44
CA ILE A 113 4.57 8.37 9.88
C ILE A 113 4.86 9.87 9.74
N ALA A 114 3.87 10.64 9.29
CA ALA A 114 3.95 12.10 9.24
C ALA A 114 2.62 12.75 9.61
N GLN A 115 2.68 13.95 10.17
CA GLN A 115 1.50 14.76 10.49
C GLN A 115 1.24 15.75 9.36
N LEU A 116 0.10 15.65 8.69
CA LEU A 116 -0.36 16.59 7.69
C LEU A 116 -1.10 17.74 8.35
N GLN A 117 -0.52 18.94 8.32
CA GLN A 117 -1.14 20.14 8.85
C GLN A 117 -2.24 20.61 7.90
N LEU A 118 -3.46 20.79 8.42
CA LEU A 118 -4.57 21.30 7.61
C LEU A 118 -4.53 22.82 7.55
N PRO A 119 -4.52 23.43 6.34
CA PRO A 119 -4.54 24.89 6.22
C PRO A 119 -5.84 25.51 6.75
N ILE A 120 -6.92 24.75 6.73
CA ILE A 120 -8.22 25.07 7.30
C ILE A 120 -8.67 23.87 8.14
N PRO A 121 -9.03 24.07 9.43
CA PRO A 121 -9.53 22.99 10.27
C PRO A 121 -10.76 22.29 9.67
N LEU A 122 -10.85 20.98 9.81
CA LEU A 122 -11.95 20.17 9.32
C LEU A 122 -12.97 19.97 10.45
N LEU A 123 -14.12 20.64 10.33
CA LEU A 123 -15.20 20.59 11.33
C LEU A 123 -15.97 19.24 11.28
N PRO A 124 -16.70 18.88 12.34
CA PRO A 124 -17.61 17.74 12.35
C PRO A 124 -18.55 17.72 11.13
N GLY A 125 -18.70 16.57 10.51
CA GLY A 125 -19.55 16.35 9.33
C GLY A 125 -18.99 16.91 8.00
N GLN A 126 -17.86 17.59 8.02
CA GLN A 126 -17.26 18.12 6.80
C GLN A 126 -16.44 17.08 6.04
N GLN A 127 -16.28 17.36 4.75
CA GLN A 127 -15.43 16.56 3.83
C GLN A 127 -14.17 17.31 3.47
N LEU A 128 -13.08 16.57 3.33
CA LEU A 128 -11.78 17.07 2.91
C LEU A 128 -11.31 16.30 1.68
N GLN A 129 -10.90 17.04 0.64
CA GLN A 129 -10.26 16.46 -0.54
C GLN A 129 -8.75 16.66 -0.44
N LEU A 130 -8.02 15.58 -0.23
CA LEU A 130 -6.56 15.56 -0.27
C LEU A 130 -6.07 15.08 -1.63
N ARG A 131 -4.91 15.60 -2.05
CA ARG A 131 -4.21 15.10 -3.23
C ARG A 131 -2.71 15.21 -3.04
N THR A 132 -1.96 14.19 -3.50
CA THR A 132 -0.49 14.24 -3.57
C THR A 132 0.03 13.34 -4.69
N PRO A 133 1.08 13.74 -5.42
CA PRO A 133 1.92 12.78 -6.13
C PRO A 133 2.72 11.96 -5.13
N PHE A 134 3.22 10.81 -5.55
CA PHE A 134 4.15 10.00 -4.76
C PHE A 134 5.06 9.17 -5.65
N HIS A 135 6.23 8.84 -5.12
CA HIS A 135 7.15 7.88 -5.71
C HIS A 135 7.55 6.88 -4.63
N VAL A 136 7.43 5.58 -4.94
CA VAL A 136 7.87 4.49 -4.07
C VAL A 136 8.98 3.73 -4.76
N HIS A 137 10.11 3.57 -4.09
CA HIS A 137 11.09 2.55 -4.44
C HIS A 137 10.74 1.28 -3.66
N LEU A 138 10.44 0.20 -4.39
CA LEU A 138 10.04 -1.07 -3.78
C LEU A 138 11.28 -1.80 -3.24
N PRO A 139 11.31 -2.21 -1.97
CA PRO A 139 12.42 -2.96 -1.42
C PRO A 139 12.53 -4.37 -2.04
N ALA A 140 13.61 -5.07 -1.76
CA ALA A 140 13.60 -6.52 -1.85
C ALA A 140 12.48 -7.08 -0.96
N LEU A 141 11.98 -8.26 -1.30
CA LEU A 141 10.80 -8.83 -0.60
C LEU A 141 11.19 -9.35 0.79
N PHE A 142 11.26 -8.44 1.77
CA PHE A 142 11.52 -8.77 3.17
C PHE A 142 10.27 -9.12 3.97
N SER A 143 9.11 -8.60 3.56
CA SER A 143 7.82 -8.79 4.23
C SER A 143 6.67 -8.77 3.22
N ARG A 144 5.56 -8.07 3.52
CA ARG A 144 4.35 -8.02 2.69
C ARG A 144 4.50 -7.17 1.41
N SER A 145 5.48 -6.26 1.37
CA SER A 145 5.71 -5.39 0.21
C SER A 145 7.14 -5.48 -0.26
N GLY A 146 7.31 -5.53 -1.58
CA GLY A 146 8.62 -5.58 -2.20
C GLY A 146 8.64 -6.28 -3.54
N GLN A 147 9.84 -6.52 -4.03
CA GLN A 147 10.07 -7.20 -5.29
C GLN A 147 11.06 -8.37 -5.13
N ARG A 148 10.90 -9.36 -5.96
CA ARG A 148 11.86 -10.45 -6.11
C ARG A 148 12.03 -10.74 -7.60
N LYS A 149 13.13 -10.22 -8.20
CA LYS A 149 13.30 -10.17 -9.66
C LYS A 149 12.17 -9.32 -10.28
N GLN A 150 11.22 -9.94 -10.98
CA GLN A 150 10.06 -9.27 -11.58
C GLN A 150 8.72 -9.82 -11.05
N PHE A 151 8.75 -10.41 -9.88
CA PHE A 151 7.57 -10.62 -9.03
C PHE A 151 7.44 -9.40 -8.10
N TYR A 152 6.24 -8.89 -7.97
CA TYR A 152 5.88 -7.77 -7.12
C TYR A 152 4.78 -8.16 -6.15
N ALA A 153 5.01 -7.97 -4.86
CA ALA A 153 3.98 -7.93 -3.82
C ALA A 153 3.91 -6.48 -3.33
N VAL A 154 2.74 -5.86 -3.40
CA VAL A 154 2.59 -4.43 -3.15
C VAL A 154 1.44 -4.23 -2.19
N ALA A 155 1.78 -4.05 -0.91
CA ALA A 155 0.86 -3.80 0.19
C ALA A 155 1.37 -2.59 0.99
N GLN A 156 0.46 -1.82 1.61
CA GLN A 156 0.79 -0.62 2.39
C GLN A 156 1.74 0.35 1.64
N TRP A 157 1.46 0.62 0.37
CA TRP A 157 2.38 1.21 -0.60
C TRP A 157 2.11 2.69 -0.94
N PHE A 158 0.97 3.23 -0.57
CA PHE A 158 0.55 4.61 -0.83
C PHE A 158 0.36 5.38 0.47
N PRO A 159 0.36 6.73 0.43
CA PRO A 159 0.06 7.54 1.62
C PRO A 159 -1.34 7.24 2.13
N LYS A 160 -1.47 6.83 3.39
CA LYS A 160 -2.72 6.38 3.99
C LYS A 160 -3.02 7.16 5.26
N ILE A 161 -4.28 7.59 5.45
CA ILE A 161 -4.71 8.29 6.66
C ILE A 161 -4.80 7.27 7.80
N ALA A 162 -4.20 7.60 8.96
CA ALA A 162 -4.31 6.81 10.17
C ALA A 162 -5.76 6.77 10.69
N MET A 163 -6.08 5.75 11.47
CA MET A 163 -7.38 5.66 12.14
C MET A 163 -7.52 6.76 13.17
N TYR A 164 -8.71 7.36 13.22
CA TYR A 164 -9.18 8.26 14.28
C TYR A 164 -10.53 7.77 14.79
N ASP A 165 -10.62 7.49 16.07
CA ASP A 165 -11.84 7.02 16.74
C ASP A 165 -12.06 7.74 18.07
N ALA A 166 -12.92 7.20 18.93
CA ALA A 166 -13.27 7.81 20.23
C ALA A 166 -12.08 7.94 21.19
N ASP A 167 -11.03 7.12 21.02
CA ASP A 167 -9.81 7.16 21.81
C ASP A 167 -8.73 8.07 21.18
N GLY A 168 -9.03 8.68 20.03
CA GLY A 168 -8.15 9.60 19.32
C GLY A 168 -7.48 9.01 18.09
N TRP A 169 -6.29 9.53 17.77
CA TRP A 169 -5.48 9.07 16.63
C TRP A 169 -4.67 7.82 16.96
N HIS A 170 -4.65 6.86 16.04
CA HIS A 170 -3.87 5.62 16.09
C HIS A 170 -2.80 5.57 14.98
N PRO A 171 -1.81 6.49 14.98
CA PRO A 171 -0.69 6.37 14.07
C PRO A 171 0.21 5.23 14.53
N MET A 172 0.46 4.26 13.66
CA MET A 172 1.30 3.12 13.98
C MET A 172 2.39 2.91 12.93
N PRO A 173 3.63 2.61 13.33
CA PRO A 173 4.68 2.29 12.40
C PRO A 173 4.40 0.95 11.71
N TYR A 174 5.03 0.73 10.56
CA TYR A 174 4.99 -0.56 9.89
C TYR A 174 5.74 -1.61 10.70
N LEU A 175 5.11 -2.76 10.90
CA LEU A 175 5.67 -3.94 11.55
C LEU A 175 5.52 -5.17 10.67
N SER A 176 6.46 -6.10 10.74
CA SER A 176 6.40 -7.38 10.04
C SER A 176 5.28 -8.26 10.58
N VAL A 177 5.08 -8.24 11.88
CA VAL A 177 4.04 -8.98 12.60
C VAL A 177 3.12 -7.99 13.30
N GLY A 178 1.82 -8.14 13.09
CA GLY A 178 0.79 -7.27 13.66
C GLY A 178 -0.34 -6.99 12.66
N GLU A 179 -1.45 -6.51 13.18
CA GLU A 179 -2.62 -6.09 12.40
C GLU A 179 -2.62 -4.56 12.21
N TYR A 180 -3.14 -4.12 11.07
CA TYR A 180 -3.21 -2.71 10.75
C TYR A 180 -4.60 -2.16 10.98
N TYR A 181 -4.74 -1.29 11.98
CA TYR A 181 -5.98 -0.60 12.27
C TYR A 181 -6.18 0.57 11.29
N SER A 182 -7.21 0.49 10.48
CA SER A 182 -7.45 1.43 9.38
C SER A 182 -8.93 1.69 9.15
N ASN A 183 -9.23 2.88 8.62
CA ASN A 183 -10.58 3.25 8.22
C ASN A 183 -11.04 2.39 7.02
N PHE A 184 -12.33 2.07 7.00
CA PHE A 184 -12.99 1.55 5.82
C PHE A 184 -13.14 2.64 4.76
N GLY A 185 -13.09 2.25 3.50
CA GLY A 185 -13.30 3.16 2.38
C GLY A 185 -13.49 2.45 1.06
N ASN A 186 -13.75 3.23 0.03
CA ASN A 186 -13.83 2.76 -1.33
C ASN A 186 -12.52 3.07 -2.04
N TYR A 187 -12.09 2.14 -2.88
CA TYR A 187 -10.86 2.26 -3.66
C TYR A 187 -11.17 2.16 -5.15
N ASP A 188 -10.72 3.16 -5.90
CA ASP A 188 -10.73 3.20 -7.35
C ASP A 188 -9.28 3.30 -7.82
N VAL A 189 -8.72 2.20 -8.35
CA VAL A 189 -7.28 2.08 -8.56
C VAL A 189 -6.96 1.73 -10.00
N HIS A 190 -6.14 2.56 -10.64
CA HIS A 190 -5.62 2.34 -11.97
C HIS A 190 -4.14 2.00 -11.92
N ILE A 191 -3.78 0.78 -12.35
CA ILE A 191 -2.41 0.26 -12.35
C ILE A 191 -1.90 0.16 -13.78
N THR A 192 -0.87 0.92 -14.12
CA THR A 192 -0.22 0.89 -15.43
C THR A 192 1.10 0.13 -15.34
N LEU A 193 1.28 -0.90 -16.16
CA LEU A 193 2.46 -1.77 -16.19
C LEU A 193 2.64 -2.41 -17.56
N PRO A 194 3.79 -3.09 -17.85
CA PRO A 194 3.96 -3.82 -19.11
C PRO A 194 2.83 -4.82 -19.34
N ASP A 195 2.33 -4.92 -20.59
CA ASP A 195 1.07 -5.62 -20.90
C ASP A 195 1.12 -7.14 -20.72
N ASN A 196 2.32 -7.70 -20.57
CA ASN A 196 2.49 -9.15 -20.35
C ASN A 196 2.46 -9.56 -18.86
N TYR A 197 2.30 -8.63 -17.92
CA TYR A 197 2.05 -8.98 -16.51
C TYR A 197 0.61 -9.45 -16.28
N VAL A 198 0.44 -10.40 -15.37
CA VAL A 198 -0.85 -10.71 -14.74
C VAL A 198 -0.87 -10.04 -13.37
N VAL A 199 -1.97 -9.42 -13.05
CA VAL A 199 -2.17 -8.72 -11.76
C VAL A 199 -3.32 -9.37 -11.01
N ALA A 200 -3.08 -9.68 -9.74
CA ALA A 200 -4.09 -9.99 -8.74
C ALA A 200 -4.14 -8.82 -7.74
N ALA A 201 -5.34 -8.31 -7.46
CA ALA A 201 -5.50 -7.15 -6.58
C ALA A 201 -6.76 -7.25 -5.73
N THR A 202 -6.83 -6.40 -4.71
CA THR A 202 -8.05 -6.18 -3.93
C THR A 202 -9.18 -5.67 -4.83
N GLY A 203 -10.39 -6.17 -4.62
CA GLY A 203 -11.58 -5.75 -5.35
C GLY A 203 -11.74 -6.40 -6.72
N ASP A 204 -12.61 -5.80 -7.52
CA ASP A 204 -13.02 -6.34 -8.80
C ASP A 204 -12.30 -5.66 -9.97
N LEU A 205 -11.71 -6.46 -10.86
CA LEU A 205 -11.16 -5.97 -12.12
C LEU A 205 -12.29 -5.43 -13.00
N GLN A 206 -12.23 -4.16 -13.38
CA GLN A 206 -13.20 -3.50 -14.24
C GLN A 206 -12.90 -3.63 -15.73
N SER A 207 -11.62 -3.86 -16.08
CA SER A 207 -11.11 -3.90 -17.46
C SER A 207 -11.61 -5.14 -18.22
N ALA A 208 -12.65 -5.01 -19.06
CA ALA A 208 -13.23 -6.11 -19.83
C ALA A 208 -12.21 -6.79 -20.78
N ALA A 209 -11.31 -5.99 -21.40
CA ALA A 209 -10.27 -6.51 -22.27
C ALA A 209 -9.29 -7.41 -21.52
N GLU A 210 -8.94 -7.05 -20.28
CA GLU A 210 -8.06 -7.87 -19.43
C GLU A 210 -8.75 -9.16 -18.99
N LYS A 211 -10.02 -9.10 -18.59
CA LYS A 211 -10.81 -10.31 -18.28
C LYS A 211 -10.81 -11.29 -19.44
N ALA A 212 -11.01 -10.79 -20.66
CA ALA A 212 -10.99 -11.64 -21.86
C ALA A 212 -9.60 -12.21 -22.14
N TRP A 213 -8.53 -11.42 -21.93
CA TRP A 213 -7.15 -11.88 -22.09
C TRP A 213 -6.79 -12.95 -21.04
N MET A 214 -7.18 -12.77 -19.79
CA MET A 214 -6.97 -13.74 -18.71
C MET A 214 -7.69 -15.06 -19.01
N LEU A 215 -8.93 -15.04 -19.52
CA LEU A 215 -9.67 -16.25 -19.94
C LEU A 215 -8.94 -17.01 -21.03
N LYS A 216 -8.35 -16.32 -22.02
CA LYS A 216 -7.52 -16.94 -23.06
C LYS A 216 -6.26 -17.57 -22.46
N LYS A 217 -5.62 -16.88 -21.51
CA LYS A 217 -4.43 -17.39 -20.82
C LYS A 217 -4.74 -18.64 -19.99
N LYS A 218 -5.88 -18.71 -19.31
CA LYS A 218 -6.36 -19.88 -18.56
C LYS A 218 -6.54 -21.11 -19.46
N SER A 219 -6.98 -20.91 -20.68
CA SER A 219 -7.22 -21.99 -21.66
C SER A 219 -5.92 -22.46 -22.35
N ALA A 220 -4.80 -21.77 -22.16
CA ALA A 220 -3.53 -22.20 -22.73
C ALA A 220 -2.95 -23.41 -21.97
N PRO A 221 -2.35 -24.39 -22.67
CA PRO A 221 -1.72 -25.52 -22.01
C PRO A 221 -0.66 -25.05 -21.02
N VAL A 222 -0.77 -25.49 -19.77
CA VAL A 222 0.30 -25.26 -18.78
C VAL A 222 1.48 -26.13 -19.19
N VAL A 223 2.52 -25.52 -19.74
CA VAL A 223 3.79 -26.20 -19.96
C VAL A 223 4.44 -26.40 -18.60
N SER A 224 4.16 -27.55 -17.97
CA SER A 224 4.89 -27.94 -16.77
C SER A 224 6.36 -28.13 -17.16
N ALA A 225 7.25 -27.29 -16.62
CA ALA A 225 8.67 -27.64 -16.72
C ALA A 225 8.88 -29.00 -16.04
N PRO A 226 9.65 -29.92 -16.65
CA PRO A 226 9.98 -31.16 -15.98
C PRO A 226 10.63 -30.82 -14.64
N VAL A 227 10.02 -31.26 -13.53
CA VAL A 227 10.65 -31.23 -12.22
C VAL A 227 11.88 -32.11 -12.34
N LYS A 228 13.03 -31.48 -12.59
CA LYS A 228 14.28 -32.22 -12.70
C LYS A 228 14.53 -32.86 -11.33
N LYS A 229 14.71 -34.16 -11.29
CA LYS A 229 15.17 -34.93 -10.13
C LYS A 229 16.52 -34.48 -9.55
N GLU A 230 17.11 -33.42 -10.06
CA GLU A 230 18.39 -32.81 -9.63
C GLU A 230 18.28 -32.08 -8.28
N LEU A 231 17.07 -31.79 -7.79
CA LEU A 231 16.83 -31.12 -6.50
C LEU A 231 17.51 -31.83 -5.31
N PHE A 232 17.64 -33.15 -5.38
CA PHE A 232 18.20 -33.96 -4.28
C PHE A 232 19.73 -34.15 -4.36
N LYS A 233 20.36 -33.76 -5.47
CA LYS A 233 21.81 -33.98 -5.67
C LYS A 233 22.70 -32.76 -5.40
N THR A 234 22.21 -31.54 -5.46
CA THR A 234 23.09 -30.35 -5.40
C THR A 234 22.76 -29.35 -4.30
N GLY A 235 21.69 -29.52 -3.53
CA GLY A 235 21.25 -28.54 -2.54
C GLY A 235 20.84 -27.17 -3.11
N LYS A 236 20.95 -26.98 -4.42
CA LYS A 236 20.50 -25.76 -5.10
C LYS A 236 19.05 -25.93 -5.51
N GLN A 237 18.19 -25.04 -5.04
CA GLN A 237 16.84 -24.97 -5.56
C GLN A 237 16.90 -24.77 -7.08
N PRO A 238 16.11 -25.51 -7.87
CA PRO A 238 16.07 -25.30 -9.31
C PRO A 238 15.71 -23.83 -9.57
N GLU A 239 16.42 -23.19 -10.49
CA GLU A 239 16.00 -21.86 -10.99
C GLU A 239 14.54 -21.97 -11.39
N PRO A 240 13.66 -21.18 -10.78
CA PRO A 240 12.28 -21.15 -11.19
C PRO A 240 12.22 -20.77 -12.68
N PHE A 241 11.13 -21.10 -13.35
CA PHE A 241 10.88 -20.80 -14.76
C PHE A 241 11.47 -19.45 -15.18
N PRO A 242 12.15 -19.39 -16.34
CA PRO A 242 12.76 -18.14 -16.79
C PRO A 242 11.70 -17.03 -16.82
N VAL A 243 12.04 -15.89 -16.24
CA VAL A 243 11.14 -14.74 -16.23
C VAL A 243 11.10 -14.17 -17.65
N PRO A 244 9.93 -14.09 -18.32
CA PRO A 244 9.84 -13.49 -19.63
C PRO A 244 10.31 -12.03 -19.62
N ALA A 245 10.95 -11.58 -20.71
CA ALA A 245 11.29 -10.17 -20.86
C ALA A 245 10.03 -9.30 -20.74
N SER A 246 10.18 -8.09 -20.22
CA SER A 246 9.08 -7.15 -20.13
C SER A 246 8.67 -6.65 -21.51
N SER A 247 7.37 -6.59 -21.74
CA SER A 247 6.82 -5.99 -22.96
C SER A 247 7.15 -4.49 -23.01
N ARG A 248 7.42 -3.98 -24.20
CA ARG A 248 7.51 -2.53 -24.42
C ARG A 248 6.14 -1.84 -24.43
N LYS A 249 5.07 -2.62 -24.66
CA LYS A 249 3.70 -2.11 -24.58
C LYS A 249 3.25 -2.08 -23.14
N MET A 250 2.48 -1.07 -22.81
CA MET A 250 1.88 -0.88 -21.48
C MET A 250 0.39 -1.14 -21.54
N LYS A 251 -0.17 -1.59 -20.43
CA LYS A 251 -1.62 -1.63 -20.21
C LYS A 251 -1.95 -0.94 -18.90
N THR A 252 -3.17 -0.44 -18.79
CA THR A 252 -3.73 0.11 -17.54
C THR A 252 -4.90 -0.76 -17.11
N LEU A 253 -4.84 -1.26 -15.90
CA LEU A 253 -5.89 -2.07 -15.29
C LEU A 253 -6.64 -1.22 -14.28
N HIS A 254 -7.96 -1.32 -14.29
CA HIS A 254 -8.83 -0.64 -13.37
C HIS A 254 -9.44 -1.64 -12.40
N PHE A 255 -9.25 -1.42 -11.10
CA PHE A 255 -9.83 -2.18 -10.01
C PHE A 255 -10.69 -1.28 -9.14
N ALA A 256 -11.83 -1.80 -8.68
CA ALA A 256 -12.71 -1.12 -7.74
C ALA A 256 -13.01 -2.03 -6.55
N ALA A 257 -12.90 -1.48 -5.35
CA ALA A 257 -13.25 -2.18 -4.11
C ALA A 257 -14.06 -1.25 -3.21
N ASN A 258 -15.12 -1.76 -2.62
CA ASN A 258 -15.99 -0.98 -1.76
C ASN A 258 -15.91 -1.49 -0.33
N ASN A 259 -15.87 -0.55 0.61
CA ASN A 259 -15.92 -0.83 2.04
C ASN A 259 -14.84 -1.82 2.50
N VAL A 260 -13.60 -1.57 2.10
CA VAL A 260 -12.42 -2.34 2.50
C VAL A 260 -11.42 -1.46 3.24
N VAL A 261 -10.57 -2.09 4.05
CA VAL A 261 -9.59 -1.37 4.90
C VAL A 261 -8.30 -1.01 4.17
N ASP A 262 -7.97 -1.70 3.07
CA ASP A 262 -6.73 -1.48 2.32
C ASP A 262 -6.85 -1.99 0.89
N PHE A 263 -5.89 -1.58 0.04
CA PHE A 263 -5.75 -2.04 -1.34
C PHE A 263 -4.34 -2.56 -1.58
N ALA A 264 -4.23 -3.87 -1.79
CA ALA A 264 -2.99 -4.54 -2.13
C ALA A 264 -3.07 -5.19 -3.51
N TRP A 265 -1.93 -5.40 -4.15
CA TRP A 265 -1.85 -6.11 -5.41
C TRP A 265 -0.54 -6.86 -5.56
N SER A 266 -0.56 -7.88 -6.42
CA SER A 266 0.62 -8.62 -6.81
C SER A 266 0.68 -8.74 -8.33
N ALA A 267 1.88 -8.74 -8.89
CA ALA A 267 2.09 -8.87 -10.32
C ALA A 267 3.26 -9.79 -10.67
N ASP A 268 3.04 -10.70 -11.59
CA ASP A 268 4.09 -11.52 -12.20
C ASP A 268 3.67 -11.91 -13.64
N LYS A 269 4.63 -11.99 -14.54
CA LYS A 269 4.40 -12.43 -15.94
C LYS A 269 4.12 -13.92 -16.03
N ARG A 270 4.45 -14.68 -15.00
CA ARG A 270 4.32 -16.15 -14.90
C ARG A 270 3.06 -16.60 -14.17
N PHE A 271 2.26 -15.68 -13.62
CA PHE A 271 1.02 -16.09 -12.95
C PHE A 271 0.13 -16.91 -13.88
N ILE A 272 -0.34 -18.03 -13.34
CA ILE A 272 -1.34 -18.89 -13.99
C ILE A 272 -2.71 -18.37 -13.55
N VAL A 273 -3.64 -18.28 -14.49
CA VAL A 273 -5.00 -17.79 -14.26
C VAL A 273 -5.98 -18.95 -14.25
#